data_fedd0d7d54f74d7fa7fb573e57928a87
#
_entry.id   fedd0d7d54f74d7fa7fb573e57928a87
#
_cell.length_a   1.000
_cell.length_b   1.000
_cell.length_c   1.000
_cell.angle_alpha   90.00
_cell.angle_beta   90.00
_cell.angle_gamma   90.00
#
_symmetry.space_group_name_H-M   'P 1'
#
loop_
_entity.id
_entity.type
_entity.pdbx_description
1 polymer ?
#
loop_
_entity_poly.entity_id
_entity_poly.type
_entity_poly.pdbx_seq_one_letter_code
_entity_poly.pdbx_strand_id
1 'polypeptide(L)'
;MKEILFIRNNIDKWRSVEELIDNVNFEMPDRLAEAYTDLTADLAFAQTHYPHSRITIYLNNLSSSLHNELYRNKREKWSRVLTFWTQEVPDVMWKERRLLLISFLIFMVSVLIGVLSTLGDASFPRLILGDGYMDMTLENIAKGKPMGVYGSEEESVMFLGITLNNIMVSFNIFVSGVLTSFMPGYQLFQNGIMVGCFDTFFYQHGLLGESLLATMLHGTLELSAIVVAGAAGLAMGN
;
A
#
# COMPACT_ATOMS: atom_id res chain seq x y z
N MET A 1 36.33 35.47 22.31
CA MET A 1 37.23 34.31 22.59
C MET A 1 38.38 34.38 21.58
N LYS A 2 39.64 34.04 21.94
CA LYS A 2 40.71 34.01 20.91
C LYS A 2 40.45 32.83 19.98
N GLU A 3 40.58 33.01 18.65
CA GLU A 3 40.37 31.96 17.64
C GLU A 3 41.07 30.65 17.95
N ILE A 4 42.33 30.73 18.41
CA ILE A 4 43.13 29.56 18.78
C ILE A 4 42.46 28.73 19.89
N LEU A 5 41.81 29.37 20.85
CA LEU A 5 41.10 28.68 21.92
C LEU A 5 39.84 28.01 21.43
N PHE A 6 39.13 28.62 20.49
CA PHE A 6 37.95 28.02 19.83
C PHE A 6 38.33 26.75 19.06
N ILE A 7 39.40 26.82 18.28
CA ILE A 7 39.92 25.66 17.54
C ILE A 7 40.32 24.56 18.50
N ARG A 8 41.12 24.88 19.51
CA ARG A 8 41.62 23.89 20.47
C ARG A 8 40.51 23.15 21.20
N ASN A 9 39.42 23.83 21.51
CA ASN A 9 38.34 23.25 22.27
C ASN A 9 37.41 22.36 21.40
N ASN A 10 37.44 22.52 20.08
CA ASN A 10 36.48 21.85 19.20
C ASN A 10 37.15 20.93 18.15
N ILE A 11 38.48 20.94 18.01
CA ILE A 11 39.18 20.22 16.96
C ILE A 11 38.94 18.71 17.01
N ASP A 12 38.85 18.10 18.18
CA ASP A 12 38.62 16.68 18.32
C ASP A 12 37.20 16.29 17.91
N LYS A 13 36.22 17.15 18.21
CA LYS A 13 34.83 17.02 17.71
C LYS A 13 34.78 17.06 16.17
N TRP A 14 35.48 18.00 15.56
CA TRP A 14 35.49 18.14 14.10
C TRP A 14 36.18 16.97 13.41
N ARG A 15 37.27 16.44 14.02
CA ARG A 15 37.94 15.22 13.52
C ARG A 15 37.01 14.00 13.60
N SER A 16 36.24 13.86 14.67
CA SER A 16 35.26 12.76 14.76
C SER A 16 34.18 12.86 13.72
N VAL A 17 33.82 14.09 13.28
CA VAL A 17 32.89 14.30 12.16
C VAL A 17 33.53 13.92 10.82
N GLU A 18 34.81 14.23 10.57
CA GLU A 18 35.55 13.76 9.40
C GLU A 18 35.59 12.23 9.33
N GLU A 19 35.93 11.57 10.43
CA GLU A 19 35.92 10.11 10.52
C GLU A 19 34.53 9.51 10.30
N LEU A 20 33.48 10.21 10.77
CA LEU A 20 32.11 9.81 10.56
C LEU A 20 31.71 9.89 9.08
N ILE A 21 32.18 10.92 8.35
CA ILE A 21 31.94 11.08 6.92
C ILE A 21 32.66 9.99 6.11
N ASP A 22 33.91 9.70 6.47
CA ASP A 22 34.75 8.70 5.77
C ASP A 22 34.25 7.26 5.98
N ASN A 23 33.66 6.99 7.16
CA ASN A 23 33.19 5.66 7.57
C ASN A 23 31.66 5.56 7.62
N VAL A 24 30.92 6.27 6.76
CA VAL A 24 29.46 6.22 6.74
C VAL A 24 28.94 4.81 6.46
N ASN A 25 28.61 4.10 7.54
CA ASN A 25 27.76 2.93 7.51
C ASN A 25 26.31 3.35 7.71
N PHE A 26 25.40 2.78 6.91
CA PHE A 26 23.97 3.12 6.82
C PHE A 26 23.16 3.01 8.12
N GLU A 27 23.76 2.52 9.20
CA GLU A 27 23.08 2.19 10.44
C GLU A 27 22.95 3.36 11.44
N MET A 28 23.40 4.58 11.09
CA MET A 28 23.46 5.70 12.05
C MET A 28 22.98 7.05 11.49
N PRO A 29 21.78 7.17 10.89
CA PRO A 29 21.28 8.47 10.40
C PRO A 29 21.12 9.49 11.52
N ASP A 30 20.75 9.06 12.72
CA ASP A 30 20.55 9.95 13.88
C ASP A 30 21.88 10.60 14.32
N ARG A 31 22.99 9.85 14.30
CA ARG A 31 24.32 10.39 14.61
C ARG A 31 24.80 11.42 13.59
N LEU A 32 24.50 11.22 12.31
CA LEU A 32 24.82 12.18 11.25
C LEU A 32 24.01 13.47 11.43
N ALA A 33 22.72 13.36 11.79
CA ALA A 33 21.85 14.50 12.02
C ALA A 33 22.29 15.32 13.27
N GLU A 34 22.65 14.63 14.34
CA GLU A 34 23.20 15.27 15.55
C GLU A 34 24.51 15.98 15.26
N ALA A 35 25.45 15.31 14.60
CA ALA A 35 26.73 15.88 14.19
C ALA A 35 26.55 17.10 13.26
N TYR A 36 25.56 17.07 12.36
CA TYR A 36 25.24 18.19 11.48
C TYR A 36 24.72 19.40 12.26
N THR A 37 23.85 19.17 13.25
CA THR A 37 23.30 20.23 14.09
C THR A 37 24.41 20.90 14.89
N ASP A 38 25.29 20.14 15.50
CA ASP A 38 26.43 20.64 16.28
C ASP A 38 27.43 21.39 15.42
N LEU A 39 27.75 20.85 14.23
CA LEU A 39 28.70 21.46 13.32
C LEU A 39 28.19 22.78 12.74
N THR A 40 26.88 22.86 12.43
CA THR A 40 26.27 24.11 11.96
C THR A 40 26.24 25.20 13.02
N ALA A 41 26.09 24.85 14.30
CA ALA A 41 26.22 25.80 15.39
C ALA A 41 27.64 26.36 15.52
N ASP A 42 28.67 25.50 15.39
CA ASP A 42 30.08 25.92 15.40
C ASP A 42 30.41 26.79 14.18
N LEU A 43 29.87 26.45 12.99
CA LEU A 43 30.02 27.25 11.77
C LEU A 43 29.39 28.64 11.94
N ALA A 44 28.17 28.72 12.48
CA ALA A 44 27.49 29.99 12.74
C ALA A 44 28.28 30.87 13.70
N PHE A 45 28.85 30.28 14.76
CA PHE A 45 29.76 30.99 15.67
C PHE A 45 31.01 31.50 14.96
N ALA A 46 31.66 30.66 14.13
CA ALA A 46 32.83 31.03 13.39
C ALA A 46 32.54 32.15 12.34
N GLN A 47 31.44 32.09 11.64
CA GLN A 47 30.99 33.12 10.70
C GLN A 47 30.77 34.47 11.40
N THR A 48 30.27 34.44 12.61
CA THR A 48 30.00 35.68 13.39
C THR A 48 31.29 36.31 13.93
N HIS A 49 32.22 35.49 14.42
CA HIS A 49 33.39 36.00 15.16
C HIS A 49 34.69 35.98 14.35
N TYR A 50 34.79 35.14 13.30
CA TYR A 50 35.97 34.94 12.48
C TYR A 50 35.64 34.86 10.97
N PRO A 51 34.90 35.83 10.37
CA PRO A 51 34.30 35.69 9.06
C PRO A 51 35.32 35.47 7.93
N HIS A 52 36.56 35.96 8.09
CA HIS A 52 37.63 35.84 7.09
C HIS A 52 38.69 34.80 7.46
N SER A 53 38.44 33.98 8.46
CA SER A 53 39.41 32.97 8.91
C SER A 53 39.35 31.70 8.10
N ARG A 54 40.51 31.00 8.04
CA ARG A 54 40.60 29.65 7.44
C ARG A 54 39.68 28.64 8.14
N ILE A 55 39.44 28.83 9.46
CA ILE A 55 38.55 27.94 10.22
C ILE A 55 37.10 28.03 9.72
N THR A 56 36.63 29.19 9.34
CA THR A 56 35.27 29.34 8.79
C THR A 56 35.15 28.63 7.45
N ILE A 57 36.17 28.69 6.60
CA ILE A 57 36.20 27.96 5.32
C ILE A 57 36.22 26.44 5.57
N TYR A 58 37.02 25.98 6.52
CA TYR A 58 37.10 24.56 6.90
C TYR A 58 35.78 24.04 7.40
N LEU A 59 35.13 24.72 8.35
CA LEU A 59 33.83 24.31 8.91
C LEU A 59 32.71 24.35 7.84
N ASN A 60 32.75 25.32 6.95
CA ASN A 60 31.80 25.38 5.83
C ASN A 60 31.94 24.18 4.87
N ASN A 61 33.17 23.81 4.54
CA ASN A 61 33.44 22.65 3.69
C ASN A 61 33.00 21.34 4.40
N LEU A 62 33.35 21.20 5.69
CA LEU A 62 32.99 20.03 6.47
C LEU A 62 31.45 19.90 6.63
N SER A 63 30.77 21.03 6.91
CA SER A 63 29.29 21.08 6.99
C SER A 63 28.65 20.73 5.63
N SER A 64 29.21 21.22 4.52
CA SER A 64 28.74 20.90 3.19
C SER A 64 28.91 19.41 2.86
N SER A 65 30.08 18.81 3.24
CA SER A 65 30.33 17.40 3.04
C SER A 65 29.37 16.53 3.87
N LEU A 66 29.15 16.87 5.14
CA LEU A 66 28.23 16.19 6.02
C LEU A 66 26.77 16.31 5.54
N HIS A 67 26.37 17.49 5.08
CA HIS A 67 25.06 17.71 4.44
C HIS A 67 24.87 16.80 3.21
N ASN A 68 25.86 16.73 2.34
CA ASN A 68 25.81 15.89 1.15
C ASN A 68 25.68 14.40 1.51
N GLU A 69 26.37 13.92 2.55
CA GLU A 69 26.22 12.54 3.01
C GLU A 69 24.86 12.28 3.70
N LEU A 70 24.36 13.22 4.49
CA LEU A 70 23.05 13.13 5.16
C LEU A 70 21.91 13.05 4.15
N TYR A 71 21.96 13.86 3.08
CA TYR A 71 20.94 13.92 2.03
C TYR A 71 21.31 13.11 0.77
N ARG A 72 22.38 12.33 0.84
CA ARG A 72 22.82 11.49 -0.27
C ARG A 72 21.77 10.43 -0.58
N ASN A 73 21.03 10.63 -1.66
CA ASN A 73 20.05 9.69 -2.17
C ASN A 73 20.79 8.50 -2.81
N LYS A 74 21.15 7.49 -2.00
CA LYS A 74 21.73 6.26 -2.54
C LYS A 74 20.66 5.53 -3.32
N ARG A 75 20.92 5.26 -4.60
CA ARG A 75 20.08 4.37 -5.41
C ARG A 75 19.87 3.07 -4.65
N GLU A 76 18.64 2.80 -4.24
CA GLU A 76 18.28 1.55 -3.60
C GLU A 76 18.64 0.38 -4.54
N LYS A 77 19.28 -0.64 -4.00
CA LYS A 77 19.63 -1.84 -4.76
C LYS A 77 18.35 -2.60 -5.09
N TRP A 78 18.31 -3.30 -6.22
CA TRP A 78 17.20 -4.19 -6.57
C TRP A 78 16.87 -5.22 -5.48
N SER A 79 17.84 -5.60 -4.66
CA SER A 79 17.62 -6.43 -3.46
C SER A 79 16.62 -5.82 -2.47
N ARG A 80 16.46 -4.49 -2.44
CA ARG A 80 15.47 -3.83 -1.59
C ARG A 80 14.04 -4.22 -1.96
N VAL A 81 13.75 -4.31 -3.27
CA VAL A 81 12.42 -4.74 -3.75
C VAL A 81 12.14 -6.17 -3.28
N LEU A 82 13.15 -7.06 -3.35
CA LEU A 82 12.99 -8.43 -2.88
C LEU A 82 12.77 -8.46 -1.35
N THR A 83 13.57 -7.73 -0.58
CA THR A 83 13.42 -7.63 0.88
C THR A 83 12.05 -7.08 1.27
N PHE A 84 11.56 -6.07 0.55
CA PHE A 84 10.22 -5.51 0.77
C PHE A 84 9.14 -6.60 0.68
N TRP A 85 9.11 -7.38 -0.42
CA TRP A 85 8.08 -8.40 -0.64
C TRP A 85 8.26 -9.66 0.22
N THR A 86 9.50 -10.04 0.57
CA THR A 86 9.76 -11.30 1.28
C THR A 86 9.83 -11.14 2.80
N GLN A 87 10.04 -9.93 3.31
CA GLN A 87 10.19 -9.68 4.75
C GLN A 87 9.23 -8.60 5.24
N GLU A 88 9.29 -7.39 4.68
CA GLU A 88 8.55 -6.25 5.22
C GLU A 88 7.03 -6.43 5.10
N VAL A 89 6.54 -6.83 3.92
CA VAL A 89 5.10 -7.06 3.70
C VAL A 89 4.56 -8.18 4.59
N PRO A 90 5.17 -9.38 4.66
CA PRO A 90 4.74 -10.42 5.60
C PRO A 90 4.77 -10.00 7.06
N ASP A 91 5.80 -9.25 7.48
CA ASP A 91 5.91 -8.76 8.86
C ASP A 91 4.78 -7.79 9.21
N VAL A 92 4.45 -6.86 8.32
CA VAL A 92 3.31 -5.94 8.51
C VAL A 92 2.00 -6.71 8.53
N MET A 93 1.78 -7.66 7.61
CA MET A 93 0.58 -8.49 7.59
C MET A 93 0.44 -9.32 8.88
N TRP A 94 1.55 -9.82 9.41
CA TRP A 94 1.54 -10.56 10.67
C TRP A 94 1.23 -9.66 11.87
N LYS A 95 1.76 -8.44 11.92
CA LYS A 95 1.44 -7.45 12.95
C LYS A 95 -0.05 -7.10 12.93
N GLU A 96 -0.60 -6.88 11.75
CA GLU A 96 -1.99 -6.47 11.53
C GLU A 96 -2.96 -7.66 11.31
N ARG A 97 -2.55 -8.89 11.63
CA ARG A 97 -3.36 -10.11 11.40
C ARG A 97 -4.76 -10.08 12.00
N ARG A 98 -4.99 -9.29 13.06
CA ARG A 98 -6.34 -9.13 13.66
C ARG A 98 -7.25 -8.35 12.71
N LEU A 99 -6.77 -7.27 12.13
CA LEU A 99 -7.53 -6.48 11.16
C LEU A 99 -7.74 -7.25 9.85
N LEU A 100 -6.74 -8.03 9.42
CA LEU A 100 -6.91 -8.97 8.30
C LEU A 100 -8.01 -9.98 8.56
N LEU A 101 -8.06 -10.57 9.75
CA LEU A 101 -9.12 -11.50 10.14
C LEU A 101 -10.49 -10.82 10.19
N ILE A 102 -10.58 -9.61 10.75
CA ILE A 102 -11.83 -8.83 10.81
C ILE A 102 -12.32 -8.53 9.39
N SER A 103 -11.45 -8.02 8.52
CA SER A 103 -11.76 -7.74 7.12
C SER A 103 -12.27 -9.00 6.39
N PHE A 104 -11.57 -10.12 6.55
CA PHE A 104 -11.95 -11.41 5.98
C PHE A 104 -13.32 -11.87 6.52
N LEU A 105 -13.57 -11.76 7.82
CA LEU A 105 -14.84 -12.15 8.43
C LEU A 105 -16.00 -11.26 7.94
N ILE A 106 -15.80 -9.96 7.85
CA ILE A 106 -16.81 -9.04 7.28
C ILE A 106 -17.15 -9.50 5.86
N PHE A 107 -16.14 -9.74 5.03
CA PHE A 107 -16.33 -10.18 3.65
C PHE A 107 -17.06 -11.51 3.58
N MET A 108 -16.64 -12.54 4.32
CA MET A 108 -17.25 -13.87 4.31
C MET A 108 -18.69 -13.90 4.84
N VAL A 109 -18.98 -13.16 5.91
CA VAL A 109 -20.34 -12.99 6.42
C VAL A 109 -21.22 -12.32 5.36
N SER A 110 -20.69 -11.33 4.67
CA SER A 110 -21.42 -10.63 3.59
C SER A 110 -21.70 -11.54 2.39
N VAL A 111 -20.72 -12.38 2.01
CA VAL A 111 -20.94 -13.43 0.99
C VAL A 111 -22.07 -14.37 1.42
N LEU A 112 -22.06 -14.83 2.67
CA LEU A 112 -23.13 -15.69 3.18
C LEU A 112 -24.50 -15.00 3.16
N ILE A 113 -24.57 -13.73 3.52
CA ILE A 113 -25.81 -12.93 3.42
C ILE A 113 -26.28 -12.87 1.96
N GLY A 114 -25.37 -12.60 1.01
CA GLY A 114 -25.68 -12.59 -0.43
C GLY A 114 -26.23 -13.94 -0.91
N VAL A 115 -25.61 -15.04 -0.49
CA VAL A 115 -26.08 -16.41 -0.79
C VAL A 115 -27.48 -16.65 -0.26
N LEU A 116 -27.71 -16.43 1.04
CA LEU A 116 -28.98 -16.70 1.69
C LEU A 116 -30.11 -15.80 1.13
N SER A 117 -29.82 -14.53 0.88
CA SER A 117 -30.80 -13.62 0.30
C SER A 117 -31.21 -14.02 -1.12
N THR A 118 -30.24 -14.44 -1.95
CA THR A 118 -30.52 -14.93 -3.32
C THR A 118 -31.29 -16.24 -3.33
N LEU A 119 -31.03 -17.14 -2.38
CA LEU A 119 -31.79 -18.38 -2.24
C LEU A 119 -33.23 -18.11 -1.75
N GLY A 120 -33.42 -17.07 -0.94
CA GLY A 120 -34.75 -16.73 -0.38
C GLY A 120 -35.61 -15.87 -1.29
N ASP A 121 -35.04 -15.06 -2.17
CA ASP A 121 -35.74 -14.12 -3.03
C ASP A 121 -35.15 -14.10 -4.46
N ALA A 122 -35.90 -14.57 -5.43
CA ALA A 122 -35.50 -14.60 -6.82
C ALA A 122 -35.34 -13.18 -7.47
N SER A 123 -35.86 -12.15 -6.84
CA SER A 123 -35.68 -10.76 -7.29
C SER A 123 -34.40 -10.12 -6.79
N PHE A 124 -33.79 -10.67 -5.73
CA PHE A 124 -32.60 -10.14 -5.08
C PHE A 124 -31.40 -9.97 -6.04
N PRO A 125 -31.09 -10.93 -6.95
CA PRO A 125 -30.02 -10.73 -7.93
C PRO A 125 -30.21 -9.50 -8.83
N ARG A 126 -31.45 -9.17 -9.22
CA ARG A 126 -31.71 -7.97 -10.00
C ARG A 126 -31.43 -6.68 -9.23
N LEU A 127 -31.73 -6.69 -7.92
CA LEU A 127 -31.46 -5.54 -7.05
C LEU A 127 -29.96 -5.29 -6.91
N ILE A 128 -29.15 -6.34 -6.81
CA ILE A 128 -27.71 -6.24 -6.54
C ILE A 128 -26.88 -6.09 -7.83
N LEU A 129 -27.16 -6.92 -8.85
CA LEU A 129 -26.40 -6.95 -10.09
C LEU A 129 -26.94 -6.00 -11.17
N GLY A 130 -28.20 -5.54 -10.99
CA GLY A 130 -28.88 -4.64 -11.91
C GLY A 130 -29.62 -5.39 -13.02
N ASP A 131 -30.75 -4.80 -13.47
CA ASP A 131 -31.61 -5.42 -14.49
C ASP A 131 -30.89 -5.66 -15.82
N GLY A 132 -30.09 -4.70 -16.27
CA GLY A 132 -29.38 -4.81 -17.54
C GLY A 132 -28.40 -5.98 -17.59
N TYR A 133 -27.65 -6.19 -16.51
CA TYR A 133 -26.74 -7.33 -16.39
C TYR A 133 -27.50 -8.65 -16.33
N MET A 134 -28.60 -8.69 -15.57
CA MET A 134 -29.42 -9.88 -15.40
C MET A 134 -30.09 -10.29 -16.72
N ASP A 135 -30.68 -9.34 -17.45
CA ASP A 135 -31.35 -9.62 -18.72
C ASP A 135 -30.35 -10.14 -19.77
N MET A 136 -29.19 -9.50 -19.89
CA MET A 136 -28.10 -9.93 -20.77
C MET A 136 -27.60 -11.35 -20.40
N THR A 137 -27.43 -11.62 -19.10
CA THR A 137 -26.93 -12.92 -18.63
C THR A 137 -27.95 -14.03 -18.91
N LEU A 138 -29.25 -13.78 -18.64
CA LEU A 138 -30.32 -14.74 -18.94
C LEU A 138 -30.42 -15.02 -20.44
N GLU A 139 -30.31 -14.00 -21.29
CA GLU A 139 -30.28 -14.16 -22.75
C GLU A 139 -29.08 -15.01 -23.21
N ASN A 140 -27.89 -14.81 -22.63
CA ASN A 140 -26.70 -15.60 -22.91
C ASN A 140 -26.88 -17.06 -22.47
N ILE A 141 -27.47 -17.30 -21.30
CA ILE A 141 -27.81 -18.63 -20.82
C ILE A 141 -28.77 -19.33 -21.81
N ALA A 142 -29.82 -18.63 -22.26
CA ALA A 142 -30.76 -19.17 -23.22
C ALA A 142 -30.11 -19.52 -24.58
N LYS A 143 -29.06 -18.81 -24.98
CA LYS A 143 -28.26 -19.07 -26.19
C LYS A 143 -27.23 -20.17 -26.00
N GLY A 144 -27.13 -20.82 -24.83
CA GLY A 144 -26.13 -21.82 -24.51
C GLY A 144 -24.69 -21.26 -24.37
N LYS A 145 -24.56 -19.97 -24.11
CA LYS A 145 -23.29 -19.27 -23.85
C LYS A 145 -23.35 -18.50 -22.53
N PRO A 146 -23.47 -19.18 -21.40
CA PRO A 146 -23.70 -18.52 -20.09
C PRO A 146 -22.62 -17.52 -19.73
N MET A 147 -21.38 -17.79 -20.11
CA MET A 147 -20.23 -16.90 -19.93
C MET A 147 -19.96 -16.03 -21.17
N GLY A 148 -20.97 -15.82 -22.04
CA GLY A 148 -20.83 -15.02 -23.26
C GLY A 148 -20.42 -13.55 -23.02
N VAL A 149 -20.65 -13.05 -21.81
CA VAL A 149 -20.09 -11.77 -21.36
C VAL A 149 -18.55 -11.85 -21.28
N TYR A 150 -18.00 -13.03 -20.99
CA TYR A 150 -16.56 -13.31 -20.82
C TYR A 150 -15.91 -13.90 -22.07
N GLY A 151 -16.63 -14.15 -23.16
CA GLY A 151 -16.15 -14.85 -24.36
C GLY A 151 -16.34 -14.11 -25.69
N SER A 152 -16.58 -12.79 -25.67
CA SER A 152 -16.63 -11.97 -26.89
C SER A 152 -15.23 -11.53 -27.32
N GLU A 153 -15.07 -11.19 -28.58
CA GLU A 153 -13.84 -11.04 -29.40
C GLU A 153 -12.59 -10.40 -28.79
N GLU A 154 -12.62 -9.92 -27.54
CA GLU A 154 -11.47 -9.30 -26.84
C GLU A 154 -11.38 -9.78 -25.39
N GLU A 155 -11.12 -11.08 -25.17
CA GLU A 155 -10.87 -11.63 -23.82
C GLU A 155 -9.81 -10.84 -23.04
N SER A 156 -8.79 -10.34 -23.73
CA SER A 156 -7.73 -9.53 -23.13
C SER A 156 -8.20 -8.15 -22.68
N VAL A 157 -9.09 -7.51 -23.42
CA VAL A 157 -9.64 -6.18 -23.08
C VAL A 157 -10.58 -6.31 -21.87
N MET A 158 -11.38 -7.34 -21.84
CA MET A 158 -12.26 -7.60 -20.71
C MET A 158 -11.47 -7.98 -19.45
N PHE A 159 -10.49 -8.85 -19.56
CA PHE A 159 -9.57 -9.17 -18.46
C PHE A 159 -8.94 -7.90 -17.88
N LEU A 160 -8.39 -7.02 -18.74
CA LEU A 160 -7.84 -5.74 -18.31
C LEU A 160 -8.91 -4.85 -17.65
N GLY A 161 -10.12 -4.80 -18.20
CA GLY A 161 -11.22 -4.04 -17.64
C GLY A 161 -11.60 -4.51 -16.23
N ILE A 162 -11.75 -5.81 -16.03
CA ILE A 162 -12.06 -6.41 -14.71
C ILE A 162 -10.91 -6.14 -13.73
N THR A 163 -9.68 -6.39 -14.16
CA THR A 163 -8.49 -6.16 -13.30
C THR A 163 -8.37 -4.70 -12.89
N LEU A 164 -8.52 -3.76 -13.82
CA LEU A 164 -8.51 -2.32 -13.51
C LEU A 164 -9.66 -1.92 -12.58
N ASN A 165 -10.86 -2.46 -12.79
CA ASN A 165 -11.99 -2.23 -11.90
C ASN A 165 -11.65 -2.70 -10.47
N ASN A 166 -11.12 -3.90 -10.30
CA ASN A 166 -10.79 -4.45 -8.98
C ASN A 166 -9.63 -3.72 -8.30
N ILE A 167 -8.64 -3.24 -9.07
CA ILE A 167 -7.61 -2.33 -8.57
C ILE A 167 -8.24 -1.04 -8.04
N MET A 168 -9.15 -0.43 -8.79
CA MET A 168 -9.85 0.79 -8.37
C MET A 168 -10.73 0.55 -7.13
N VAL A 169 -11.45 -0.57 -7.08
CA VAL A 169 -12.24 -0.97 -5.90
C VAL A 169 -11.34 -1.12 -4.67
N SER A 170 -10.24 -1.88 -4.80
CA SER A 170 -9.28 -2.07 -3.70
C SER A 170 -8.66 -0.74 -3.23
N PHE A 171 -8.30 0.13 -4.17
CA PHE A 171 -7.78 1.45 -3.86
C PHE A 171 -8.81 2.33 -3.15
N ASN A 172 -10.06 2.34 -3.62
CA ASN A 172 -11.15 3.10 -2.98
C ASN A 172 -11.45 2.60 -1.56
N ILE A 173 -11.45 1.28 -1.35
CA ILE A 173 -11.62 0.68 -0.02
C ILE A 173 -10.49 1.16 0.92
N PHE A 174 -9.25 1.09 0.47
CA PHE A 174 -8.10 1.55 1.23
C PHE A 174 -8.19 3.04 1.58
N VAL A 175 -8.38 3.91 0.57
CA VAL A 175 -8.42 5.37 0.76
C VAL A 175 -9.61 5.81 1.61
N SER A 176 -10.75 5.12 1.53
CA SER A 176 -11.92 5.43 2.34
C SER A 176 -11.65 5.32 3.84
N GLY A 177 -10.64 4.54 4.25
CA GLY A 177 -10.16 4.46 5.63
C GLY A 177 -9.65 5.78 6.19
N VAL A 178 -9.16 6.69 5.32
CA VAL A 178 -8.75 8.05 5.75
C VAL A 178 -9.91 8.83 6.38
N LEU A 179 -11.13 8.57 5.92
CA LEU A 179 -12.32 9.27 6.42
C LEU A 179 -12.83 8.63 7.72
N THR A 180 -13.01 7.33 7.74
CA THR A 180 -13.47 6.58 8.89
C THR A 180 -13.23 5.08 8.69
N SER A 181 -13.02 4.30 9.75
CA SER A 181 -12.93 2.83 9.70
C SER A 181 -14.26 2.16 9.28
N PHE A 182 -15.39 2.85 9.37
CA PHE A 182 -16.69 2.32 8.92
C PHE A 182 -16.77 2.13 7.40
N MET A 183 -16.19 3.07 6.63
CA MET A 183 -16.29 3.06 5.16
C MET A 183 -15.65 1.83 4.49
N PRO A 184 -14.42 1.41 4.82
CA PRO A 184 -13.85 0.17 4.31
C PRO A 184 -14.72 -1.05 4.64
N GLY A 185 -15.24 -1.13 5.88
CA GLY A 185 -16.14 -2.20 6.29
C GLY A 185 -17.42 -2.26 5.46
N TYR A 186 -18.04 -1.11 5.17
CA TYR A 186 -19.23 -1.01 4.34
C TYR A 186 -18.96 -1.44 2.88
N GLN A 187 -17.82 -1.03 2.31
CA GLN A 187 -17.46 -1.43 0.94
C GLN A 187 -17.14 -2.93 0.85
N LEU A 188 -16.45 -3.50 1.86
CA LEU A 188 -16.26 -4.94 1.97
C LEU A 188 -17.61 -5.69 2.02
N PHE A 189 -18.53 -5.17 2.80
CA PHE A 189 -19.89 -5.72 2.91
C PHE A 189 -20.62 -5.73 1.58
N GLN A 190 -20.61 -4.62 0.84
CA GLN A 190 -21.23 -4.53 -0.48
C GLN A 190 -20.60 -5.52 -1.48
N ASN A 191 -19.27 -5.56 -1.55
CA ASN A 191 -18.57 -6.48 -2.45
C ASN A 191 -18.81 -7.95 -2.09
N GLY A 192 -18.85 -8.29 -0.80
CA GLY A 192 -19.17 -9.65 -0.37
C GLY A 192 -20.58 -10.09 -0.77
N ILE A 193 -21.58 -9.23 -0.55
CA ILE A 193 -22.96 -9.53 -0.98
C ILE A 193 -23.02 -9.76 -2.50
N MET A 194 -22.34 -8.91 -3.28
CA MET A 194 -22.31 -9.02 -4.74
C MET A 194 -21.73 -10.37 -5.18
N VAL A 195 -20.62 -10.80 -4.60
CA VAL A 195 -20.00 -12.10 -4.91
C VAL A 195 -20.91 -13.27 -4.53
N GLY A 196 -21.48 -13.27 -3.32
CA GLY A 196 -22.40 -14.32 -2.89
C GLY A 196 -23.67 -14.40 -3.74
N CYS A 197 -24.19 -13.24 -4.14
CA CYS A 197 -25.35 -13.16 -5.03
C CYS A 197 -25.04 -13.70 -6.42
N PHE A 198 -23.90 -13.31 -7.01
CA PHE A 198 -23.45 -13.76 -8.32
C PHE A 198 -23.29 -15.27 -8.39
N ASP A 199 -22.50 -15.86 -7.49
CA ASP A 199 -22.25 -17.30 -7.49
C ASP A 199 -23.53 -18.10 -7.26
N THR A 200 -24.42 -17.63 -6.39
CA THR A 200 -25.70 -18.31 -6.10
C THR A 200 -26.66 -18.23 -7.28
N PHE A 201 -26.68 -17.12 -8.01
CA PHE A 201 -27.47 -17.01 -9.23
C PHE A 201 -27.05 -18.07 -10.26
N PHE A 202 -25.75 -18.23 -10.52
CA PHE A 202 -25.27 -19.28 -11.44
C PHE A 202 -25.49 -20.68 -10.89
N TYR A 203 -25.40 -20.87 -9.57
CA TYR A 203 -25.75 -22.15 -8.94
C TYR A 203 -27.21 -22.54 -9.21
N GLN A 204 -28.17 -21.62 -9.08
CA GLN A 204 -29.60 -21.86 -9.35
C GLN A 204 -29.88 -22.26 -10.81
N HIS A 205 -29.01 -21.84 -11.74
CA HIS A 205 -29.11 -22.21 -13.15
C HIS A 205 -28.28 -23.45 -13.53
N GLY A 206 -27.67 -24.13 -12.55
CA GLY A 206 -26.83 -25.31 -12.78
C GLY A 206 -25.47 -25.02 -13.41
N LEU A 207 -25.01 -23.77 -13.38
CA LEU A 207 -23.82 -23.26 -14.08
C LEU A 207 -22.70 -22.81 -13.14
N LEU A 208 -22.76 -23.20 -11.85
CA LEU A 208 -21.76 -22.78 -10.84
C LEU A 208 -20.34 -23.18 -11.25
N GLY A 209 -20.17 -24.41 -11.79
CA GLY A 209 -18.83 -24.90 -12.18
C GLY A 209 -18.21 -24.06 -13.29
N GLU A 210 -19.01 -23.72 -14.31
CA GLU A 210 -18.57 -22.88 -15.43
C GLU A 210 -18.28 -21.44 -14.97
N SER A 211 -19.12 -20.90 -14.09
CA SER A 211 -18.92 -19.58 -13.50
C SER A 211 -17.64 -19.51 -12.70
N LEU A 212 -17.42 -20.45 -11.78
CA LEU A 212 -16.19 -20.50 -10.96
C LEU A 212 -14.93 -20.66 -11.80
N LEU A 213 -14.95 -21.50 -12.84
CA LEU A 213 -13.80 -21.64 -13.73
C LEU A 213 -13.49 -20.34 -14.49
N ALA A 214 -14.52 -19.61 -14.93
CA ALA A 214 -14.33 -18.36 -15.65
C ALA A 214 -13.87 -17.22 -14.74
N THR A 215 -14.35 -17.16 -13.49
CA THR A 215 -14.13 -16.03 -12.59
C THR A 215 -13.01 -16.24 -11.58
N MET A 216 -12.81 -17.47 -11.05
CA MET A 216 -11.87 -17.71 -9.96
C MET A 216 -10.41 -17.77 -10.40
N LEU A 217 -10.14 -17.96 -11.71
CA LEU A 217 -8.77 -17.98 -12.22
C LEU A 217 -8.02 -16.66 -11.90
N HIS A 218 -8.70 -15.53 -11.99
CA HIS A 218 -8.18 -14.21 -11.63
C HIS A 218 -8.85 -13.67 -10.36
N GLY A 219 -10.11 -13.96 -10.13
CA GLY A 219 -10.90 -13.47 -9.00
C GLY A 219 -10.36 -13.85 -7.63
N THR A 220 -9.67 -15.00 -7.51
CA THR A 220 -9.05 -15.39 -6.24
C THR A 220 -8.01 -14.37 -5.77
N LEU A 221 -7.17 -13.88 -6.68
CA LEU A 221 -6.18 -12.85 -6.37
C LEU A 221 -6.86 -11.49 -6.09
N GLU A 222 -7.87 -11.15 -6.88
CA GLU A 222 -8.60 -9.89 -6.78
C GLU A 222 -9.39 -9.80 -5.46
N LEU A 223 -10.12 -10.86 -5.09
CA LEU A 223 -10.86 -10.91 -3.82
C LEU A 223 -9.92 -10.88 -2.62
N SER A 224 -8.75 -11.54 -2.72
CA SER A 224 -7.71 -11.46 -1.69
C SER A 224 -7.18 -10.04 -1.54
N ALA A 225 -6.97 -9.33 -2.66
CA ALA A 225 -6.54 -7.93 -2.65
C ALA A 225 -7.58 -7.01 -2.00
N ILE A 226 -8.88 -7.23 -2.26
CA ILE A 226 -9.98 -6.49 -1.64
C ILE A 226 -9.98 -6.67 -0.11
N VAL A 227 -9.77 -7.91 0.38
CA VAL A 227 -9.70 -8.20 1.81
C VAL A 227 -8.48 -7.53 2.45
N VAL A 228 -7.32 -7.56 1.80
CA VAL A 228 -6.11 -6.89 2.29
C VAL A 228 -6.28 -5.37 2.29
N ALA A 229 -6.85 -4.80 1.22
CA ALA A 229 -7.17 -3.37 1.14
C ALA A 229 -8.16 -2.95 2.24
N GLY A 230 -9.15 -3.79 2.53
CA GLY A 230 -10.08 -3.60 3.62
C GLY A 230 -9.40 -3.54 4.98
N ALA A 231 -8.50 -4.46 5.25
CA ALA A 231 -7.71 -4.47 6.50
C ALA A 231 -6.85 -3.22 6.63
N ALA A 232 -6.19 -2.81 5.55
CA ALA A 232 -5.38 -1.59 5.53
C ALA A 232 -6.23 -0.32 5.72
N GLY A 233 -7.41 -0.25 5.10
CA GLY A 233 -8.36 0.84 5.30
C GLY A 233 -8.90 0.90 6.73
N LEU A 234 -9.23 -0.25 7.34
CA LEU A 234 -9.61 -0.33 8.76
C LEU A 234 -8.48 0.14 9.69
N ALA A 235 -7.22 -0.20 9.38
CA ALA A 235 -6.07 0.24 10.14
C ALA A 235 -5.87 1.76 10.08
N MET A 236 -6.12 2.37 8.92
CA MET A 236 -5.99 3.82 8.73
C MET A 236 -7.07 4.63 9.46
N GLY A 237 -8.27 4.07 9.58
CA GLY A 237 -9.40 4.75 10.18
C GLY A 237 -9.53 4.55 11.70
N ASN A 238 -8.65 3.77 12.31
CA ASN A 238 -8.65 3.42 13.73
C ASN A 238 -7.60 4.24 14.47
#